data_a03bcf7f70813cb8d2aec093d54a88d2
#
_entry.id   a03bcf7f70813cb8d2aec093d54a88d2
#
_cell.length_a   1.000
_cell.length_b   1.000
_cell.length_c   1.000
_cell.angle_alpha   90.00
_cell.angle_beta   90.00
_cell.angle_gamma   90.00
#
_symmetry.space_group_name_H-M   'P 1'
#
loop_
_entity.id
_entity.type
_entity.pdbx_description
1 polymer ?
#
loop_
_entity_poly.entity_id
_entity_poly.type
_entity_poly.pdbx_seq_one_letter_code
_entity_poly.pdbx_strand_id
1 'polypeptide(L)'
;MSIRPIRLFGDPVLRTPADPVTSFDAELRKLVKDLTDTMMDAPGVGLAAPQIGVGLRVFSYYVDDVLGHLINPSLHLSDEVEIDDEGCLSFPGLAYPTSRSLGVVATGFDMHGEPVTIEGAGQLARCVQHETDHLDGVLFIDRLDAAQRKLAMKEIRASEWWGEPVPLVKVSPHPTDGRAL
;
A
#
# COMPACT_ATOMS: atom_id res chain seq x y z
N MET A 1 0.22 16.79 13.34
CA MET A 1 0.21 15.37 12.93
C MET A 1 -1.24 14.98 12.71
N SER A 2 -1.60 14.56 11.52
CA SER A 2 -2.96 14.10 11.24
C SER A 2 -2.93 12.64 10.83
N ILE A 3 -2.76 11.78 11.83
CA ILE A 3 -2.87 10.35 11.67
C ILE A 3 -4.32 10.02 11.33
N ARG A 4 -4.53 9.26 10.25
CA ARG A 4 -5.83 8.86 9.74
C ARG A 4 -6.14 7.42 10.10
N PRO A 5 -7.42 7.05 10.32
CA PRO A 5 -7.81 5.65 10.43
C PRO A 5 -7.50 4.91 9.12
N ILE A 6 -6.87 3.74 9.23
CA ILE A 6 -6.63 2.87 8.07
C ILE A 6 -7.88 2.04 7.80
N ARG A 7 -8.35 2.04 6.56
CA ARG A 7 -9.48 1.25 6.10
C ARG A 7 -9.09 -0.22 6.02
N LEU A 8 -9.96 -1.09 6.46
CA LEU A 8 -9.73 -2.53 6.43
C LEU A 8 -10.46 -3.20 5.27
N PHE A 9 -10.00 -4.39 4.95
CA PHE A 9 -10.64 -5.25 3.95
C PHE A 9 -12.14 -5.42 4.25
N GLY A 10 -12.93 -5.16 3.23
CA GLY A 10 -14.40 -5.07 3.34
C GLY A 10 -14.91 -3.65 3.06
N ASP A 11 -14.09 -2.60 3.29
CA ASP A 11 -14.44 -1.24 2.90
C ASP A 11 -14.42 -1.12 1.35
N PRO A 12 -15.54 -0.67 0.73
CA PRO A 12 -15.63 -0.54 -0.73
C PRO A 12 -14.55 0.35 -1.36
N VAL A 13 -14.02 1.33 -0.63
CA VAL A 13 -12.97 2.23 -1.14
C VAL A 13 -11.72 1.46 -1.57
N LEU A 14 -11.39 0.34 -0.90
CA LEU A 14 -10.21 -0.48 -1.23
C LEU A 14 -10.38 -1.28 -2.53
N ARG A 15 -11.60 -1.39 -3.04
CA ARG A 15 -11.92 -2.10 -4.29
C ARG A 15 -12.31 -1.16 -5.43
N THR A 16 -12.31 0.14 -5.16
CA THR A 16 -12.66 1.17 -6.15
C THR A 16 -11.37 1.73 -6.75
N PRO A 17 -11.18 1.66 -8.07
CA PRO A 17 -10.06 2.34 -8.72
C PRO A 17 -10.03 3.82 -8.36
N ALA A 18 -8.86 4.32 -7.99
CA ALA A 18 -8.66 5.70 -7.60
C ALA A 18 -8.56 6.63 -8.81
N ASP A 19 -9.10 7.83 -8.67
CA ASP A 19 -9.07 8.86 -9.72
C ASP A 19 -7.69 9.50 -9.86
N PRO A 20 -7.29 9.88 -11.08
CA PRO A 20 -6.06 10.64 -11.29
C PRO A 20 -6.11 11.99 -10.58
N VAL A 21 -4.97 12.37 -9.99
CA VAL A 21 -4.76 13.73 -9.49
C VAL A 21 -4.61 14.68 -10.67
N THR A 22 -5.39 15.76 -10.67
CA THR A 22 -5.37 16.80 -11.72
C THR A 22 -4.98 18.18 -11.20
N SER A 23 -4.92 18.35 -9.87
CA SER A 23 -4.55 19.59 -9.20
C SER A 23 -3.48 19.36 -8.14
N PHE A 24 -2.37 20.08 -8.23
CA PHE A 24 -1.22 19.98 -7.31
C PHE A 24 -1.23 21.13 -6.30
N ASP A 25 -2.26 21.16 -5.50
CA ASP A 25 -2.57 22.24 -4.57
C ASP A 25 -2.19 21.93 -3.10
N ALA A 26 -2.65 22.76 -2.18
CA ALA A 26 -2.38 22.61 -0.75
C ALA A 26 -3.08 21.37 -0.15
N GLU A 27 -4.25 20.97 -0.69
CA GLU A 27 -4.98 19.80 -0.21
C GLU A 27 -4.23 18.51 -0.60
N LEU A 28 -3.64 18.45 -1.79
CA LEU A 28 -2.79 17.34 -2.21
C LEU A 28 -1.55 17.23 -1.31
N ARG A 29 -0.86 18.33 -1.02
CA ARG A 29 0.29 18.33 -0.10
C ARG A 29 -0.10 17.87 1.29
N LYS A 30 -1.29 18.26 1.76
CA LYS A 30 -1.84 17.79 3.02
C LYS A 30 -2.12 16.28 2.98
N LEU A 31 -2.67 15.76 1.89
CA LEU A 31 -2.90 14.32 1.71
C LEU A 31 -1.60 13.53 1.78
N VAL A 32 -0.55 13.95 1.07
CA VAL A 32 0.78 13.31 1.12
C VAL A 32 1.33 13.30 2.55
N LYS A 33 1.17 14.42 3.27
CA LYS A 33 1.57 14.49 4.68
C LYS A 33 0.75 13.55 5.57
N ASP A 34 -0.57 13.49 5.41
CA ASP A 34 -1.45 12.61 6.17
C ASP A 34 -1.08 11.12 5.92
N LEU A 35 -0.77 10.75 4.67
CA LEU A 35 -0.29 9.41 4.30
C LEU A 35 1.03 9.09 5.01
N THR A 36 2.00 9.98 4.90
CA THR A 36 3.32 9.79 5.51
C THR A 36 3.22 9.65 7.04
N ASP A 37 2.50 10.58 7.71
CA ASP A 37 2.33 10.54 9.17
C ASP A 37 1.62 9.24 9.61
N THR A 38 0.61 8.80 8.86
CA THR A 38 -0.16 7.59 9.17
C THR A 38 0.68 6.32 8.94
N MET A 39 1.42 6.25 7.83
CA MET A 39 2.32 5.13 7.52
C MET A 39 3.39 4.95 8.59
N MET A 40 4.04 6.04 8.99
CA MET A 40 5.10 6.01 10.00
C MET A 40 4.57 5.61 11.39
N ASP A 41 3.35 6.01 11.73
CA ASP A 41 2.70 5.63 12.99
C ASP A 41 2.23 4.16 13.00
N ALA A 42 1.89 3.60 11.85
CA ALA A 42 1.42 2.22 11.69
C ALA A 42 2.53 1.20 11.36
N PRO A 43 3.80 1.47 11.62
CA PRO A 43 5.05 0.95 11.07
C PRO A 43 4.91 0.18 9.74
N GLY A 44 4.34 0.84 8.75
CA GLY A 44 4.25 0.34 7.38
C GLY A 44 5.42 0.84 6.51
N VAL A 45 5.67 0.14 5.41
CA VAL A 45 6.66 0.56 4.40
C VAL A 45 6.03 1.29 3.23
N GLY A 46 4.71 1.19 3.07
CA GLY A 46 3.90 1.91 2.11
C GLY A 46 2.48 2.16 2.63
N LEU A 47 1.82 3.18 2.06
CA LEU A 47 0.42 3.49 2.32
C LEU A 47 -0.18 4.29 1.16
N ALA A 48 -1.26 3.76 0.59
CA ALA A 48 -2.00 4.39 -0.50
C ALA A 48 -3.21 5.21 0.00
N ALA A 49 -3.58 6.23 -0.75
CA ALA A 49 -4.69 7.11 -0.39
C ALA A 49 -6.03 6.39 -0.20
N PRO A 50 -6.41 5.35 -0.96
CA PRO A 50 -7.61 4.56 -0.67
C PRO A 50 -7.61 3.95 0.74
N GLN A 51 -6.44 3.58 1.28
CA GLN A 51 -6.33 3.01 2.62
C GLN A 51 -6.66 4.01 3.74
N ILE A 52 -6.63 5.30 3.48
CA ILE A 52 -7.12 6.34 4.41
C ILE A 52 -8.46 6.96 3.96
N GLY A 53 -9.14 6.30 3.01
CA GLY A 53 -10.47 6.67 2.54
C GLY A 53 -10.50 7.77 1.47
N VAL A 54 -9.38 8.01 0.78
CA VAL A 54 -9.28 9.02 -0.28
C VAL A 54 -9.06 8.34 -1.63
N GLY A 55 -10.01 8.49 -2.56
CA GLY A 55 -9.99 7.85 -3.88
C GLY A 55 -9.12 8.58 -4.90
N LEU A 56 -7.87 8.90 -4.56
CA LEU A 56 -6.90 9.55 -5.46
C LEU A 56 -5.66 8.69 -5.67
N ARG A 57 -5.05 8.78 -6.85
CA ARG A 57 -3.85 8.03 -7.22
C ARG A 57 -2.60 8.59 -6.58
N VAL A 58 -2.45 8.38 -5.26
CA VAL A 58 -1.34 8.86 -4.44
C VAL A 58 -0.93 7.75 -3.47
N PHE A 59 0.36 7.52 -3.30
CA PHE A 59 0.90 6.73 -2.20
C PHE A 59 2.18 7.33 -1.62
N SER A 60 2.49 7.01 -0.37
CA SER A 60 3.77 7.26 0.28
C SER A 60 4.46 5.94 0.58
N TYR A 61 5.79 5.95 0.65
CA TYR A 61 6.61 4.77 0.98
C TYR A 61 7.80 5.15 1.86
N TYR A 62 8.30 4.18 2.64
CA TYR A 62 9.52 4.27 3.41
C TYR A 62 10.27 2.93 3.35
N VAL A 63 11.27 2.86 2.48
CA VAL A 63 12.06 1.65 2.21
C VAL A 63 13.55 2.02 2.25
N ASP A 64 14.37 1.21 2.90
CA ASP A 64 15.82 1.41 3.01
C ASP A 64 16.22 2.82 3.47
N ASP A 65 15.52 3.33 4.50
CA ASP A 65 15.68 4.68 5.05
C ASP A 65 15.38 5.82 4.05
N VAL A 66 14.74 5.51 2.91
CA VAL A 66 14.29 6.50 1.92
C VAL A 66 12.79 6.70 2.04
N LEU A 67 12.40 7.90 2.45
CA LEU A 67 11.02 8.34 2.46
C LEU A 67 10.67 9.00 1.12
N GLY A 68 9.57 8.58 0.51
CA GLY A 68 9.08 9.18 -0.72
C GLY A 68 7.58 9.07 -0.89
N HIS A 69 7.11 9.62 -2.00
CA HIS A 69 5.72 9.50 -2.45
C HIS A 69 5.68 9.52 -3.97
N LEU A 70 4.60 9.01 -4.55
CA LEU A 70 4.38 9.04 -5.98
C LEU A 70 2.90 9.31 -6.28
N ILE A 71 2.66 10.17 -7.26
CA ILE A 71 1.34 10.60 -7.70
C ILE A 71 1.15 10.19 -9.16
N ASN A 72 -0.02 9.61 -9.47
CA ASN A 72 -0.35 9.10 -10.80
C ASN A 72 0.72 8.13 -11.34
N PRO A 73 1.07 7.06 -10.62
CA PRO A 73 2.14 6.16 -11.00
C PRO A 73 1.84 5.43 -12.32
N SER A 74 2.90 5.24 -13.09
CA SER A 74 2.96 4.30 -14.23
C SER A 74 4.17 3.40 -14.02
N LEU A 75 3.99 2.08 -14.10
CA LEU A 75 5.02 1.09 -13.81
C LEU A 75 5.52 0.41 -15.05
N HIS A 76 6.83 0.25 -15.12
CA HIS A 76 7.52 -0.68 -16.02
C HIS A 76 8.22 -1.73 -15.15
N LEU A 77 7.81 -2.99 -15.30
CA LEU A 77 8.24 -4.10 -14.45
C LEU A 77 9.26 -4.97 -15.17
N SER A 78 10.21 -5.55 -14.40
CA SER A 78 11.12 -6.57 -14.94
C SER A 78 10.39 -7.89 -15.18
N ASP A 79 10.96 -8.71 -16.08
CA ASP A 79 10.47 -10.07 -16.32
C ASP A 79 10.83 -11.04 -15.18
N GLU A 80 11.87 -10.72 -14.42
CA GLU A 80 12.28 -11.50 -13.26
C GLU A 80 11.27 -11.32 -12.13
N VAL A 81 10.97 -12.41 -11.45
CA VAL A 81 10.02 -12.43 -10.34
C VAL A 81 10.68 -12.90 -9.05
N GLU A 82 10.17 -12.41 -7.93
CA GLU A 82 10.56 -12.80 -6.59
C GLU A 82 9.30 -13.22 -5.81
N ILE A 83 9.42 -14.27 -4.99
CA ILE A 83 8.36 -14.68 -4.06
C ILE A 83 8.87 -14.43 -2.66
N ASP A 84 8.17 -13.58 -1.92
CA ASP A 84 8.47 -13.26 -0.52
C ASP A 84 7.18 -12.93 0.22
N ASP A 85 7.23 -12.96 1.55
CA ASP A 85 6.07 -12.65 2.38
C ASP A 85 5.65 -11.19 2.19
N GLU A 86 4.38 -11.00 1.90
CA GLU A 86 3.75 -9.70 1.73
C GLU A 86 2.54 -9.58 2.65
N GLY A 87 2.53 -8.53 3.45
CA GLY A 87 1.39 -8.14 4.27
C GLY A 87 0.80 -6.82 3.80
N CYS A 88 -0.23 -6.36 4.49
CA CYS A 88 -0.88 -5.08 4.19
C CYS A 88 -1.51 -4.50 5.45
N LEU A 89 -1.37 -3.20 5.68
CA LEU A 89 -1.99 -2.51 6.81
C LEU A 89 -3.54 -2.59 6.80
N SER A 90 -4.14 -2.86 5.63
CA SER A 90 -5.58 -3.12 5.51
C SER A 90 -5.99 -4.56 5.85
N PHE A 91 -5.03 -5.42 6.21
CA PHE A 91 -5.20 -6.83 6.62
C PHE A 91 -4.37 -7.12 7.87
N PRO A 92 -4.70 -6.55 9.04
CA PRO A 92 -3.89 -6.68 10.24
C PRO A 92 -3.57 -8.14 10.59
N GLY A 93 -2.28 -8.44 10.77
CA GLY A 93 -1.79 -9.75 11.17
C GLY A 93 -1.72 -10.81 10.06
N LEU A 94 -2.02 -10.46 8.81
CA LEU A 94 -1.89 -11.39 7.68
C LEU A 94 -0.65 -11.05 6.82
N ALA A 95 0.12 -12.11 6.50
CA ALA A 95 1.16 -12.08 5.49
C ALA A 95 1.19 -13.41 4.74
N TYR A 96 1.44 -13.37 3.43
CA TYR A 96 1.48 -14.55 2.58
C TYR A 96 2.57 -14.41 1.51
N PRO A 97 3.26 -15.52 1.15
CA PRO A 97 4.18 -15.52 0.03
C PRO A 97 3.49 -15.04 -1.24
N THR A 98 3.94 -13.90 -1.76
CA THR A 98 3.33 -13.22 -2.91
C THR A 98 4.37 -13.01 -4.00
N SER A 99 4.06 -13.41 -5.23
CA SER A 99 4.94 -13.20 -6.38
C SER A 99 4.84 -11.77 -6.88
N ARG A 100 6.00 -11.12 -7.04
CA ARG A 100 6.14 -9.78 -7.61
C ARG A 100 7.29 -9.73 -8.61
N SER A 101 7.27 -8.78 -9.54
CA SER A 101 8.46 -8.48 -10.34
C SER A 101 9.59 -8.00 -9.44
N LEU A 102 10.79 -8.53 -9.68
CA LEU A 102 11.98 -8.20 -8.88
C LEU A 102 12.39 -6.74 -9.02
N GLY A 103 12.22 -6.15 -10.21
CA GLY A 103 12.60 -4.77 -10.51
C GLY A 103 11.43 -3.91 -10.99
N VAL A 104 11.50 -2.62 -10.72
CA VAL A 104 10.54 -1.62 -11.16
C VAL A 104 11.23 -0.34 -11.63
N VAL A 105 10.71 0.24 -12.70
CA VAL A 105 10.86 1.67 -13.01
C VAL A 105 9.47 2.28 -12.95
N ALA A 106 9.24 3.12 -11.95
CA ALA A 106 7.97 3.80 -11.76
C ALA A 106 8.13 5.29 -12.06
N THR A 107 7.25 5.83 -12.90
CA THR A 107 7.20 7.26 -13.22
C THR A 107 5.89 7.86 -12.72
N GLY A 108 5.91 9.13 -12.39
CA GLY A 108 4.74 9.88 -11.92
C GLY A 108 5.14 11.30 -11.55
N PHE A 109 4.49 11.85 -10.55
CA PHE A 109 4.72 13.22 -10.10
C PHE A 109 4.93 13.27 -8.58
N ASP A 110 5.63 14.30 -8.14
CA ASP A 110 5.65 14.68 -6.73
C ASP A 110 4.44 15.56 -6.36
N MET A 111 4.34 15.95 -5.09
CA MET A 111 3.25 16.80 -4.59
C MET A 111 3.28 18.25 -5.10
N HIS A 112 4.28 18.62 -5.87
CA HIS A 112 4.41 19.95 -6.51
C HIS A 112 4.12 19.86 -8.02
N GLY A 113 3.89 18.66 -8.56
CA GLY A 113 3.64 18.42 -9.98
C GLY A 113 4.91 18.24 -10.81
N GLU A 114 6.07 18.09 -10.15
CA GLU A 114 7.33 17.82 -10.84
C GLU A 114 7.42 16.32 -11.18
N PRO A 115 7.92 15.97 -12.38
CA PRO A 115 8.11 14.57 -12.76
C PRO A 115 9.10 13.85 -11.83
N VAL A 116 8.74 12.63 -11.41
CA VAL A 116 9.57 11.77 -10.58
C VAL A 116 9.71 10.41 -11.24
N THR A 117 10.92 9.85 -11.16
CA THR A 117 11.21 8.46 -11.52
C THR A 117 11.80 7.75 -10.32
N ILE A 118 11.23 6.59 -9.99
CA ILE A 118 11.72 5.67 -8.96
C ILE A 118 12.21 4.42 -9.68
N GLU A 119 13.46 4.07 -9.47
CA GLU A 119 14.05 2.83 -10.00
C GLU A 119 14.60 2.01 -8.83
N GLY A 120 14.24 0.73 -8.79
CA GLY A 120 14.68 -0.14 -7.72
C GLY A 120 14.29 -1.60 -7.91
N ALA A 121 14.75 -2.42 -6.96
CA ALA A 121 14.50 -3.86 -6.94
C ALA A 121 14.14 -4.35 -5.52
N GLY A 122 13.75 -5.61 -5.41
CA GLY A 122 13.45 -6.25 -4.13
C GLY A 122 12.32 -5.53 -3.39
N GLN A 123 12.57 -5.17 -2.12
CA GLN A 123 11.56 -4.57 -1.25
C GLN A 123 10.96 -3.27 -1.82
N LEU A 124 11.76 -2.40 -2.43
CA LEU A 124 11.24 -1.18 -3.07
C LEU A 124 10.33 -1.49 -4.25
N ALA A 125 10.73 -2.44 -5.11
CA ALA A 125 9.89 -2.85 -6.23
C ALA A 125 8.59 -3.49 -5.77
N ARG A 126 8.62 -4.32 -4.72
CA ARG A 126 7.43 -4.92 -4.09
C ARG A 126 6.50 -3.85 -3.54
N CYS A 127 7.02 -2.91 -2.75
CA CYS A 127 6.26 -1.82 -2.17
C CYS A 127 5.55 -0.99 -3.25
N VAL A 128 6.28 -0.53 -4.27
CA VAL A 128 5.71 0.28 -5.35
C VAL A 128 4.60 -0.46 -6.11
N GLN A 129 4.77 -1.77 -6.36
CA GLN A 129 3.73 -2.60 -6.98
C GLN A 129 2.51 -2.77 -6.07
N HIS A 130 2.72 -2.99 -4.77
CA HIS A 130 1.66 -3.15 -3.78
C HIS A 130 0.81 -1.88 -3.67
N GLU A 131 1.47 -0.72 -3.52
CA GLU A 131 0.76 0.55 -3.40
C GLU A 131 0.03 0.95 -4.70
N THR A 132 0.62 0.62 -5.86
CA THR A 132 -0.06 0.85 -7.15
C THR A 132 -1.27 -0.07 -7.31
N ASP A 133 -1.21 -1.32 -6.84
CA ASP A 133 -2.37 -2.21 -6.81
C ASP A 133 -3.54 -1.58 -6.02
N HIS A 134 -3.28 -0.99 -4.85
CA HIS A 134 -4.30 -0.27 -4.09
C HIS A 134 -4.97 0.85 -4.90
N LEU A 135 -4.21 1.56 -5.73
CA LEU A 135 -4.77 2.61 -6.60
C LEU A 135 -5.64 2.05 -7.73
N ASP A 136 -5.43 0.79 -8.09
CA ASP A 136 -6.20 0.09 -9.11
C ASP A 136 -7.37 -0.73 -8.53
N GLY A 137 -7.59 -0.66 -7.19
CA GLY A 137 -8.61 -1.44 -6.49
C GLY A 137 -8.25 -2.93 -6.36
N VAL A 138 -6.99 -3.27 -6.55
CA VAL A 138 -6.42 -4.62 -6.41
C VAL A 138 -5.79 -4.76 -5.04
N LEU A 139 -5.95 -5.93 -4.42
CA LEU A 139 -5.37 -6.21 -3.11
C LEU A 139 -4.40 -7.40 -3.20
N PHE A 140 -3.41 -7.47 -2.30
CA PHE A 140 -2.38 -8.51 -2.39
C PHE A 140 -2.96 -9.93 -2.39
N ILE A 141 -4.10 -10.16 -1.72
CA ILE A 141 -4.81 -11.45 -1.75
C ILE A 141 -5.29 -11.86 -3.14
N ASP A 142 -5.39 -10.93 -4.08
CA ASP A 142 -5.74 -11.22 -5.48
C ASP A 142 -4.55 -11.75 -6.28
N ARG A 143 -3.34 -11.57 -5.75
CA ARG A 143 -2.08 -12.08 -6.32
C ARG A 143 -1.74 -13.49 -5.84
N LEU A 144 -2.41 -13.97 -4.79
CA LEU A 144 -2.23 -15.30 -4.22
C LEU A 144 -2.79 -16.38 -5.15
N ASP A 145 -2.19 -17.57 -5.11
CA ASP A 145 -2.80 -18.73 -5.73
C ASP A 145 -4.13 -19.13 -5.06
N ALA A 146 -4.88 -20.03 -5.68
CA ALA A 146 -6.21 -20.40 -5.21
C ALA A 146 -6.20 -21.04 -3.80
N ALA A 147 -5.15 -21.82 -3.47
CA ALA A 147 -5.02 -22.48 -2.18
C ALA A 147 -4.68 -21.47 -1.08
N GLN A 148 -3.69 -20.61 -1.31
CA GLN A 148 -3.28 -19.54 -0.40
C GLN A 148 -4.43 -18.55 -0.18
N ARG A 149 -5.12 -18.12 -1.26
CA ARG A 149 -6.27 -17.23 -1.16
C ARG A 149 -7.39 -17.83 -0.30
N LYS A 150 -7.65 -19.12 -0.44
CA LYS A 150 -8.65 -19.82 0.39
C LYS A 150 -8.28 -19.80 1.88
N LEU A 151 -7.00 -20.00 2.19
CA LEU A 151 -6.48 -19.91 3.57
C LEU A 151 -6.60 -18.47 4.10
N ALA A 152 -6.11 -17.50 3.36
CA ALA A 152 -6.20 -16.08 3.71
C ALA A 152 -7.65 -15.66 4.00
N MET A 153 -8.59 -16.03 3.14
CA MET A 153 -10.01 -15.73 3.33
C MET A 153 -10.63 -16.43 4.56
N LYS A 154 -10.11 -17.60 4.95
CA LYS A 154 -10.52 -18.27 6.19
C LYS A 154 -10.00 -17.51 7.42
N GLU A 155 -8.74 -17.09 7.40
CA GLU A 155 -8.12 -16.32 8.48
C GLU A 155 -8.79 -14.94 8.64
N ILE A 156 -9.03 -14.24 7.53
CA ILE A 156 -9.75 -12.96 7.52
C ILE A 156 -11.10 -13.10 8.23
N ARG A 157 -11.89 -14.11 7.88
CA ARG A 157 -13.22 -14.32 8.50
C ARG A 157 -13.16 -14.71 9.98
N ALA A 158 -12.03 -15.22 10.44
CA ALA A 158 -11.79 -15.58 11.83
C ALA A 158 -11.14 -14.45 12.64
N SER A 159 -10.71 -13.37 12.00
CA SER A 159 -10.05 -12.26 12.67
C SER A 159 -11.06 -11.38 13.44
N GLU A 160 -10.61 -10.81 14.56
CA GLU A 160 -11.43 -9.94 15.42
C GLU A 160 -11.88 -8.65 14.71
N TRP A 161 -11.09 -8.20 13.74
CA TRP A 161 -11.39 -6.98 12.98
C TRP A 161 -12.36 -7.20 11.81
N TRP A 162 -12.71 -8.44 11.47
CA TRP A 162 -13.61 -8.73 10.37
C TRP A 162 -15.05 -8.28 10.68
N GLY A 163 -15.56 -7.40 9.83
CA GLY A 163 -16.91 -6.84 9.98
C GLY A 163 -17.00 -5.59 10.86
N GLU A 164 -15.89 -5.18 11.48
CA GLU A 164 -15.83 -3.91 12.22
C GLU A 164 -15.72 -2.72 11.27
N PRO A 165 -16.46 -1.64 11.50
CA PRO A 165 -16.50 -0.51 10.55
C PRO A 165 -15.17 0.23 10.42
N VAL A 166 -14.39 0.36 11.49
CA VAL A 166 -13.00 0.89 11.50
C VAL A 166 -12.34 0.43 12.79
N PRO A 167 -11.33 -0.43 12.78
CA PRO A 167 -10.67 -0.81 14.03
C PRO A 167 -9.86 0.35 14.60
N LEU A 168 -9.99 0.53 15.90
CA LEU A 168 -9.22 1.50 16.66
C LEU A 168 -7.77 1.03 16.92
N VAL A 169 -7.47 -0.23 16.66
CA VAL A 169 -6.17 -0.83 16.99
C VAL A 169 -5.36 -1.03 15.72
N LYS A 170 -4.19 -0.41 15.70
CA LYS A 170 -3.19 -0.59 14.64
C LYS A 170 -2.31 -1.78 15.01
N VAL A 171 -2.53 -2.89 14.36
CA VAL A 171 -1.67 -4.07 14.48
C VAL A 171 -0.85 -4.16 13.19
N SER A 172 0.48 -4.03 13.31
CA SER A 172 1.36 -4.25 12.18
C SER A 172 1.18 -5.69 11.67
N PRO A 173 1.06 -5.93 10.36
CA PRO A 173 1.06 -7.28 9.79
C PRO A 173 2.42 -7.95 9.92
N HIS A 174 3.46 -7.20 10.27
CA HIS A 174 4.84 -7.66 10.36
C HIS A 174 5.26 -7.89 11.81
N PRO A 175 6.19 -8.86 12.07
CA PRO A 175 6.79 -9.04 13.39
C PRO A 175 7.43 -7.74 13.89
N THR A 176 7.36 -7.50 15.20
CA THR A 176 7.82 -6.26 15.85
C THR A 176 9.34 -6.09 15.94
N ASP A 177 10.12 -6.97 15.37
CA ASP A 177 11.57 -6.85 15.23
C ASP A 177 12.00 -5.94 14.04
N GLY A 178 11.03 -5.24 13.55
CA GLY A 178 11.18 -3.97 12.91
C GLY A 178 11.83 -3.96 11.55
N ARG A 179 11.27 -4.45 10.53
CA ARG A 179 11.55 -4.13 9.13
C ARG A 179 11.25 -5.32 8.23
N ALA A 180 10.01 -5.54 7.97
CA ALA A 180 9.65 -6.30 6.78
C ALA A 180 8.38 -5.69 6.21
N LEU A 181 8.23 -5.77 4.91
CA LEU A 181 6.94 -5.63 4.25
C LEU A 181 5.99 -6.67 4.77
#